data_2472657822309d7022afc178cb097065
#
_entry.id   2472657822309d7022afc178cb097065
#
_cell.length_a   1.000
_cell.length_b   1.000
_cell.length_c   1.000
_cell.angle_alpha   90.00
_cell.angle_beta   90.00
_cell.angle_gamma   90.00
#
_symmetry.space_group_name_H-M   'P 1'
#
loop_
_entity.id
_entity.type
_entity.pdbx_description
1 polymer ?
#
loop_
_entity_poly.entity_id
_entity_poly.type
_entity_poly.pdbx_seq_one_letter_code
_entity_poly.pdbx_strand_id
1 'polypeptide(L)'
;MLFRSDLKPLLKRKDIALVSLDYKVEDKIDGVYYPECAENTENYDDLAALIAELDMVIGVPTTAQHCAAALGVKTWCLVPKYHQWRYAQPVMRWYNSMWLVHQTQLDDQVYKDGKLTFTRRDRSWKEVIEYVEKKL
;
A
#
# COMPACT_ATOMS: atom_id res chain seq x y z
N MET A 1 -6.34 -7.84 8.50
CA MET A 1 -6.30 -8.21 7.07
C MET A 1 -6.96 -7.10 6.28
N LEU A 2 -6.41 -6.72 5.13
CA LEU A 2 -7.04 -5.79 4.18
C LEU A 2 -8.09 -6.56 3.38
N PHE A 3 -9.35 -6.10 3.41
CA PHE A 3 -10.43 -6.72 2.65
C PHE A 3 -10.74 -5.93 1.37
N ARG A 4 -11.29 -6.60 0.37
CA ARG A 4 -11.75 -5.97 -0.89
C ARG A 4 -12.75 -4.83 -0.65
N SER A 5 -13.58 -4.96 0.39
CA SER A 5 -14.53 -3.91 0.80
C SER A 5 -13.84 -2.61 1.19
N ASP A 6 -12.59 -2.67 1.67
CA ASP A 6 -11.83 -1.49 2.09
C ASP A 6 -11.34 -0.67 0.88
N LEU A 7 -11.25 -1.28 -0.31
CA LEU A 7 -10.86 -0.63 -1.57
C LEU A 7 -11.99 0.19 -2.22
N LYS A 8 -13.22 0.13 -1.70
CA LYS A 8 -14.38 0.85 -2.26
C LYS A 8 -14.15 2.34 -2.55
N PRO A 9 -13.42 3.12 -1.74
CA PRO A 9 -13.15 4.52 -2.07
C PRO A 9 -12.41 4.68 -3.40
N LEU A 10 -11.42 3.83 -3.67
CA LEU A 10 -10.66 3.86 -4.92
C LEU A 10 -11.49 3.38 -6.12
N LEU A 11 -12.32 2.35 -5.93
CA LEU A 11 -13.21 1.81 -6.98
C LEU A 11 -14.26 2.81 -7.45
N LYS A 12 -14.62 3.82 -6.64
CA LYS A 12 -15.58 4.86 -7.00
C LYS A 12 -14.98 5.96 -7.87
N ARG A 13 -13.68 6.06 -7.95
CA ARG A 13 -13.00 7.07 -8.76
C ARG A 13 -13.09 6.71 -10.25
N LYS A 14 -13.44 7.69 -11.09
CA LYS A 14 -13.56 7.53 -12.54
C LYS A 14 -12.32 8.04 -13.29
N ASP A 15 -11.44 8.71 -12.59
CA ASP A 15 -10.22 9.32 -13.11
C ASP A 15 -8.98 8.41 -12.99
N ILE A 16 -9.15 7.20 -12.42
CA ILE A 16 -8.09 6.20 -12.30
C ILE A 16 -8.52 4.86 -12.91
N ALA A 17 -7.57 4.15 -13.49
CA ALA A 17 -7.70 2.76 -13.89
C ALA A 17 -7.00 1.87 -12.84
N LEU A 18 -7.70 0.88 -12.33
CA LEU A 18 -7.16 -0.04 -11.32
C LEU A 18 -6.68 -1.33 -11.99
N VAL A 19 -5.45 -1.70 -11.70
CA VAL A 19 -4.79 -2.93 -12.19
C VAL A 19 -4.42 -3.78 -10.98
N SER A 20 -4.83 -5.05 -10.97
CA SER A 20 -4.43 -5.99 -9.92
C SER A 20 -3.03 -6.53 -10.19
N LEU A 21 -2.20 -6.52 -9.14
CA LEU A 21 -0.88 -7.16 -9.13
C LEU A 21 -0.88 -8.44 -8.29
N ASP A 22 -2.06 -8.92 -7.90
CA ASP A 22 -2.21 -10.13 -7.12
C ASP A 22 -2.13 -11.37 -8.02
N TYR A 23 -1.43 -12.38 -7.55
CA TYR A 23 -1.42 -13.70 -8.17
C TYR A 23 -2.57 -14.56 -7.62
N LYS A 24 -3.12 -15.47 -8.44
CA LYS A 24 -4.20 -16.43 -8.07
C LYS A 24 -5.45 -15.74 -7.50
N VAL A 25 -6.03 -14.85 -8.27
CA VAL A 25 -7.28 -14.18 -7.89
C VAL A 25 -8.47 -15.09 -8.21
N GLU A 26 -9.09 -15.67 -7.16
CA GLU A 26 -10.28 -16.53 -7.33
C GLU A 26 -11.53 -15.70 -7.66
N ASP A 27 -11.71 -14.56 -6.97
CA ASP A 27 -12.84 -13.66 -7.19
C ASP A 27 -12.37 -12.32 -7.75
N LYS A 28 -12.75 -11.98 -8.96
CA LYS A 28 -12.42 -10.70 -9.59
C LYS A 28 -13.42 -9.61 -9.17
N ILE A 29 -12.91 -8.38 -9.01
CA ILE A 29 -13.71 -7.21 -8.64
C ILE A 29 -14.05 -6.45 -9.92
N ASP A 30 -15.31 -6.10 -10.11
CA ASP A 30 -15.73 -5.26 -11.24
C ASP A 30 -15.00 -3.90 -11.22
N GLY A 31 -14.52 -3.46 -12.37
CA GLY A 31 -13.78 -2.23 -12.50
C GLY A 31 -12.28 -2.33 -12.24
N VAL A 32 -11.75 -3.53 -11.97
CA VAL A 32 -10.31 -3.80 -11.84
C VAL A 32 -9.85 -4.66 -13.00
N TYR A 33 -8.76 -4.26 -13.66
CA TYR A 33 -8.11 -5.04 -14.71
C TYR A 33 -7.16 -6.10 -14.07
N TYR A 34 -7.21 -7.32 -14.58
CA TYR A 34 -6.41 -8.46 -14.12
C TYR A 34 -5.52 -8.96 -15.26
N PRO A 35 -4.29 -8.46 -15.39
CA PRO A 35 -3.36 -8.88 -16.42
C PRO A 35 -2.83 -10.29 -16.16
N GLU A 36 -2.72 -11.11 -17.21
CA GLU A 36 -2.24 -12.48 -17.14
C GLU A 36 -0.81 -12.56 -16.55
N CYS A 37 0.06 -11.60 -16.87
CA CYS A 37 1.42 -11.55 -16.34
C CYS A 37 1.50 -11.34 -14.83
N ALA A 38 0.47 -10.76 -14.20
CA ALA A 38 0.41 -10.64 -12.74
C ALA A 38 -0.04 -11.95 -12.08
N GLU A 39 -0.87 -12.75 -12.76
CA GLU A 39 -1.32 -14.06 -12.29
C GLU A 39 -0.23 -15.14 -12.45
N ASN A 40 0.72 -14.95 -13.39
CA ASN A 40 1.82 -15.86 -13.66
C ASN A 40 3.07 -15.49 -12.84
N THR A 41 3.40 -16.35 -11.87
CA THR A 41 4.59 -16.14 -11.01
C THR A 41 5.88 -16.74 -11.59
N GLU A 42 5.84 -17.38 -12.75
CA GLU A 42 7.00 -18.02 -13.38
C GLU A 42 7.89 -16.99 -14.10
N ASN A 43 7.28 -15.91 -14.59
CA ASN A 43 8.00 -14.84 -15.27
C ASN A 43 7.87 -13.51 -14.51
N TYR A 44 8.81 -13.26 -13.61
CA TYR A 44 8.84 -12.04 -12.82
C TYR A 44 9.20 -10.79 -13.64
N ASP A 45 9.91 -10.95 -14.76
CA ASP A 45 10.30 -9.84 -15.64
C ASP A 45 9.07 -9.20 -16.31
N ASP A 46 8.07 -10.00 -16.69
CA ASP A 46 6.81 -9.49 -17.24
C ASP A 46 6.02 -8.69 -16.21
N LEU A 47 6.00 -9.16 -14.95
CA LEU A 47 5.41 -8.41 -13.86
C LEU A 47 6.15 -7.10 -13.60
N ALA A 48 7.47 -7.12 -13.63
CA ALA A 48 8.30 -5.93 -13.46
C ALA A 48 8.08 -4.92 -14.59
N ALA A 49 7.97 -5.39 -15.83
CA ALA A 49 7.65 -4.55 -16.99
C ALA A 49 6.27 -3.90 -16.86
N LEU A 50 5.25 -4.68 -16.45
CA LEU A 50 3.92 -4.13 -16.16
C LEU A 50 3.99 -3.05 -15.07
N ILE A 51 4.69 -3.33 -13.96
CA ILE A 51 4.82 -2.39 -12.85
C ILE A 51 5.48 -1.09 -13.30
N ALA A 52 6.50 -1.17 -14.16
CA ALA A 52 7.22 0.00 -14.67
C ALA A 52 6.33 0.97 -15.48
N GLU A 53 5.25 0.47 -16.08
CA GLU A 53 4.28 1.26 -16.85
C GLU A 53 3.15 1.86 -15.99
N LEU A 54 3.09 1.52 -14.70
CA LEU A 54 2.06 2.06 -13.81
C LEU A 54 2.48 3.44 -13.26
N ASP A 55 1.53 4.35 -13.17
CA ASP A 55 1.73 5.68 -12.53
C ASP A 55 2.00 5.54 -11.04
N MET A 56 1.44 4.48 -10.41
CA MET A 56 1.49 4.30 -8.97
C MET A 56 1.11 2.89 -8.55
N VAL A 57 1.70 2.43 -7.44
CA VAL A 57 1.33 1.16 -6.80
C VAL A 57 0.88 1.40 -5.36
N ILE A 58 -0.24 0.79 -4.99
CA ILE A 58 -0.82 0.86 -3.64
C ILE A 58 -1.04 -0.57 -3.14
N GLY A 59 -0.56 -0.88 -1.95
CA GLY A 59 -0.81 -2.20 -1.37
C GLY A 59 -0.08 -2.44 -0.06
N VAL A 60 -0.30 -3.62 0.50
CA VAL A 60 0.41 -4.08 1.71
C VAL A 60 1.84 -4.54 1.36
N PRO A 61 2.76 -4.65 2.34
CA PRO A 61 4.13 -5.08 2.09
C PRO A 61 4.23 -6.44 1.39
N THR A 62 4.52 -6.42 0.11
CA THR A 62 4.70 -7.60 -0.75
C THR A 62 5.90 -7.41 -1.68
N THR A 63 6.27 -8.45 -2.42
CA THR A 63 7.34 -8.38 -3.42
C THR A 63 7.03 -7.36 -4.51
N ALA A 64 5.79 -7.26 -4.97
CA ALA A 64 5.36 -6.29 -5.97
C ALA A 64 5.60 -4.83 -5.50
N GLN A 65 5.36 -4.54 -4.22
CA GLN A 65 5.62 -3.23 -3.62
C GLN A 65 7.11 -2.88 -3.64
N HIS A 66 7.98 -3.84 -3.32
CA HIS A 66 9.42 -3.63 -3.37
C HIS A 66 9.93 -3.48 -4.80
N CYS A 67 9.39 -4.26 -5.73
CA CYS A 67 9.70 -4.13 -7.16
C CYS A 67 9.32 -2.74 -7.67
N ALA A 68 8.11 -2.29 -7.43
CA ALA A 68 7.65 -0.96 -7.82
C ALA A 68 8.56 0.15 -7.27
N ALA A 69 8.88 0.08 -6.00
CA ALA A 69 9.74 1.07 -5.36
C ALA A 69 11.18 1.05 -5.89
N ALA A 70 11.73 -0.13 -6.18
CA ALA A 70 13.06 -0.28 -6.77
C ALA A 70 13.13 0.24 -8.21
N LEU A 71 12.05 0.11 -8.98
CA LEU A 71 11.91 0.68 -10.32
C LEU A 71 11.65 2.20 -10.31
N GLY A 72 11.50 2.82 -9.14
CA GLY A 72 11.21 4.24 -9.01
C GLY A 72 9.74 4.62 -9.18
N VAL A 73 8.85 3.63 -9.30
CA VAL A 73 7.41 3.86 -9.39
C VAL A 73 6.88 4.34 -8.05
N LYS A 74 6.03 5.37 -8.06
CA LYS A 74 5.41 5.93 -6.87
C LYS A 74 4.63 4.84 -6.13
N THR A 75 5.00 4.57 -4.89
CA THR A 75 4.47 3.42 -4.14
C THR A 75 3.92 3.86 -2.79
N TRP A 76 2.65 3.56 -2.53
CA TRP A 76 2.01 3.69 -1.22
C TRP A 76 1.97 2.33 -0.53
N CYS A 77 2.85 2.13 0.44
CA CYS A 77 2.92 0.89 1.21
C CYS A 77 2.05 0.99 2.46
N LEU A 78 0.98 0.21 2.50
CA LEU A 78 0.02 0.17 3.60
C LEU A 78 0.52 -0.78 4.69
N VAL A 79 1.15 -0.22 5.70
CA VAL A 79 1.85 -0.99 6.75
C VAL A 79 0.86 -1.47 7.81
N PRO A 80 0.70 -2.80 7.99
CA PRO A 80 -0.21 -3.35 8.99
C PRO A 80 0.27 -3.07 10.41
N LYS A 81 -0.63 -3.22 11.39
CA LYS A 81 -0.33 -3.06 12.82
C LYS A 81 0.86 -3.92 13.27
N TYR A 82 0.87 -5.19 12.84
CA TYR A 82 1.98 -6.12 13.08
C TYR A 82 2.81 -6.22 11.81
N HIS A 83 3.96 -5.57 11.81
CA HIS A 83 4.82 -5.46 10.65
C HIS A 83 6.26 -5.87 10.99
N GLN A 84 7.05 -6.13 9.96
CA GLN A 84 8.46 -6.42 10.10
C GLN A 84 9.25 -5.15 10.48
N TRP A 85 10.40 -5.32 11.12
CA TRP A 85 11.26 -4.25 11.62
C TRP A 85 11.59 -3.15 10.59
N ARG A 86 11.72 -3.53 9.31
CA ARG A 86 12.03 -2.60 8.20
C ARG A 86 10.96 -1.53 7.96
N TYR A 87 9.74 -1.77 8.43
CA TYR A 87 8.62 -0.81 8.34
C TYR A 87 8.36 -0.06 9.65
N ALA A 88 9.17 -0.29 10.67
CA ALA A 88 8.98 0.35 11.98
C ALA A 88 9.29 1.86 11.98
N GLN A 89 9.98 2.35 10.96
CA GLN A 89 10.30 3.75 10.80
C GLN A 89 9.16 4.51 10.06
N PRO A 90 9.00 5.82 10.29
CA PRO A 90 8.00 6.61 9.58
C PRO A 90 8.30 6.77 8.08
N VAL A 91 9.56 6.55 7.68
CA VAL A 91 10.04 6.72 6.31
C VAL A 91 10.77 5.45 5.86
N MET A 92 10.46 5.00 4.64
CA MET A 92 11.21 3.92 4.00
C MET A 92 12.59 4.45 3.56
N ARG A 93 13.65 3.90 4.13
CA ARG A 93 15.03 4.35 3.85
C ARG A 93 15.65 3.71 2.62
N TRP A 94 15.07 2.63 2.10
CA TRP A 94 15.62 1.89 0.97
C TRP A 94 15.21 2.46 -0.38
N TYR A 95 14.03 3.12 -0.43
CA TYR A 95 13.46 3.62 -1.68
C TYR A 95 12.90 5.03 -1.49
N ASN A 96 13.34 5.96 -2.32
CA ASN A 96 12.81 7.33 -2.32
C ASN A 96 11.38 7.43 -2.89
N SER A 97 10.96 6.41 -3.64
CA SER A 97 9.65 6.32 -4.29
C SER A 97 8.57 5.65 -3.45
N MET A 98 8.90 5.21 -2.21
CA MET A 98 7.96 4.51 -1.34
C MET A 98 7.57 5.34 -0.11
N TRP A 99 6.28 5.56 0.05
CA TRP A 99 5.67 6.18 1.24
C TRP A 99 5.01 5.13 2.10
N LEU A 100 5.30 5.15 3.40
CA LEU A 100 4.71 4.25 4.38
C LEU A 100 3.45 4.87 4.98
N VAL A 101 2.33 4.17 4.92
CA VAL A 101 1.09 4.54 5.58
C VAL A 101 0.76 3.50 6.62
N HIS A 102 1.12 3.78 7.86
CA HIS A 102 0.94 2.85 8.98
C HIS A 102 -0.52 2.76 9.41
N GLN A 103 -1.00 1.54 9.64
CA GLN A 103 -2.28 1.30 10.29
C GLN A 103 -2.26 1.82 11.73
N THR A 104 -1.14 1.68 12.42
CA THR A 104 -0.93 2.31 13.73
C THR A 104 -0.35 3.70 13.55
N GLN A 105 -1.07 4.71 13.97
CA GLN A 105 -0.61 6.09 14.02
C GLN A 105 -0.16 6.41 15.44
N LEU A 106 1.03 7.00 15.58
CA LEU A 106 1.45 7.63 16.82
C LEU A 106 0.86 9.03 16.81
N ASP A 107 -0.19 9.25 17.58
CA ASP A 107 -0.74 10.58 17.81
C ASP A 107 0.21 11.34 18.75
N ASP A 108 0.16 12.64 18.65
CA ASP A 108 1.05 13.65 19.23
C ASP A 108 1.78 13.27 20.51
N GLN A 109 3.08 13.52 20.51
CA GLN A 109 3.92 13.45 21.69
C GLN A 109 3.43 14.51 22.70
N VAL A 110 2.73 14.08 23.73
CA VAL A 110 2.34 14.94 24.84
C VAL A 110 3.37 14.78 25.96
N TYR A 111 4.10 15.85 26.23
CA TYR A 111 4.97 15.91 27.41
C TYR A 111 4.12 16.28 28.61
N LYS A 112 3.83 15.30 29.48
CA LYS A 112 3.03 15.49 30.68
C LYS A 112 3.80 14.97 31.90
N ASP A 113 3.91 15.79 32.95
CA ASP A 113 4.56 15.44 34.20
C ASP A 113 6.01 14.91 34.08
N GLY A 114 6.80 15.49 33.18
CA GLY A 114 8.19 15.06 32.95
C GLY A 114 8.34 13.73 32.20
N LYS A 115 7.24 13.16 31.71
CA LYS A 115 7.24 11.94 30.91
C LYS A 115 6.66 12.20 29.53
N LEU A 116 7.35 11.65 28.51
CA LEU A 116 6.85 11.63 27.14
C LEU A 116 5.80 10.52 27.03
N THR A 117 4.54 10.89 26.84
CA THR A 117 3.45 9.96 26.61
C THR A 117 3.07 9.97 25.14
N PHE A 118 2.96 8.77 24.55
CA PHE A 118 2.47 8.57 23.19
C PHE A 118 1.07 8.01 23.27
N THR A 119 0.11 8.68 22.62
CA THR A 119 -1.17 8.07 22.33
C THR A 119 -1.05 7.29 21.03
N ARG A 120 -1.29 5.99 21.11
CA ARG A 120 -1.28 5.09 19.97
C ARG A 120 -2.70 4.87 19.50
N ARG A 121 -3.01 5.29 18.27
CA ARG A 121 -4.29 5.02 17.62
C ARG A 121 -4.12 4.04 16.47
N ASP A 122 -4.88 2.96 16.50
CA ASP A 122 -4.97 2.03 15.39
C ASP A 122 -6.12 2.45 14.46
N ARG A 123 -5.81 2.61 13.17
CA ARG A 123 -6.78 2.92 12.11
C ARG A 123 -7.33 1.64 11.50
N SER A 124 -8.60 1.64 11.13
CA SER A 124 -9.15 0.62 10.24
C SER A 124 -8.51 0.70 8.85
N TRP A 125 -8.56 -0.36 8.08
CA TRP A 125 -8.09 -0.34 6.69
C TRP A 125 -8.86 0.66 5.83
N LYS A 126 -10.15 0.84 6.10
CA LYS A 126 -10.96 1.86 5.45
C LYS A 126 -10.39 3.26 5.64
N GLU A 127 -10.05 3.65 6.88
CA GLU A 127 -9.44 4.95 7.18
C GLU A 127 -8.07 5.12 6.52
N VAL A 128 -7.27 4.05 6.42
CA VAL A 128 -5.98 4.05 5.73
C VAL A 128 -6.16 4.30 4.23
N ILE A 129 -7.11 3.62 3.59
CA ILE A 129 -7.41 3.80 2.16
C ILE A 129 -7.99 5.18 1.88
N GLU A 130 -8.90 5.68 2.70
CA GLU A 130 -9.47 7.03 2.58
C GLU A 130 -8.37 8.11 2.72
N TYR A 131 -7.37 7.87 3.59
CA TYR A 131 -6.23 8.77 3.69
C TYR A 131 -5.41 8.82 2.40
N VAL A 132 -5.12 7.65 1.81
CA VAL A 132 -4.38 7.56 0.53
C VAL A 132 -5.20 8.18 -0.60
N GLU A 133 -6.48 7.87 -0.69
CA GLU A 133 -7.38 8.40 -1.71
C GLU A 133 -7.41 9.94 -1.75
N LYS A 134 -7.36 10.60 -0.58
CA LYS A 134 -7.26 12.06 -0.48
C LYS A 134 -5.90 12.63 -0.94
N LYS A 135 -4.89 11.79 -1.09
CA LYS A 135 -3.53 12.19 -1.53
C LYS A 135 -3.30 11.92 -3.03
N LEU A 136 -4.22 11.22 -3.67
CA LEU A 136 -4.24 11.01 -5.12
C LEU A 136 -4.87 12.20 -5.85
#